data_190c22970702b87f63a1294468f54de5
#
_entry.id   190c22970702b87f63a1294468f54de5
#
_cell.length_a   1.000
_cell.length_b   1.000
_cell.length_c   1.000
_cell.angle_alpha   90.00
_cell.angle_beta   90.00
_cell.angle_gamma   90.00
#
_symmetry.space_group_name_H-M   'P 1'
#
loop_
_entity.id
_entity.type
_entity.pdbx_description
1 polymer ?
#
loop_
_entity_poly.entity_id
_entity_poly.type
_entity_poly.pdbx_seq_one_letter_code
_entity_poly.pdbx_strand_id
1 'polypeptide(L)'
;MDVIRTGISAFLLREQPFERFRFSRWQSYFVITLLGVLQGLAWYMHGHALKASHLALPFLLVKVLFGVLLTWAAFSIIHRACRWWLMRGERWDGKDDLFNLMAASWLLPFALLYGLYALGVAGTLLVPIGIYAIWVNANAMSGAVPKATLGYSIAGIVNGLALIYALLFGLAIVLAFIKLVLHSGGTMPSSAR
;
A
#
# COMPACT_ATOMS: atom_id res chain seq x y z
N MET A 1 -18.40 10.34 9.69
CA MET A 1 -17.45 9.22 9.49
C MET A 1 -16.19 9.51 10.29
N ASP A 2 -15.99 8.76 11.35
CA ASP A 2 -14.88 9.01 12.29
C ASP A 2 -13.50 8.79 11.64
N VAL A 3 -13.41 7.82 10.72
CA VAL A 3 -12.16 7.53 9.98
C VAL A 3 -11.62 8.73 9.20
N ILE A 4 -12.50 9.56 8.60
CA ILE A 4 -12.06 10.75 7.84
C ILE A 4 -11.49 11.79 8.79
N ARG A 5 -12.20 12.08 9.89
CA ARG A 5 -11.74 13.06 10.89
C ARG A 5 -10.41 12.64 11.51
N THR A 6 -10.30 11.37 11.86
CA THR A 6 -9.08 10.79 12.41
C THR A 6 -7.95 10.79 11.38
N GLY A 7 -8.24 10.46 10.11
CA GLY A 7 -7.29 10.51 9.01
C GLY A 7 -6.75 11.93 8.75
N ILE A 8 -7.63 12.96 8.78
CA ILE A 8 -7.20 14.37 8.66
C ILE A 8 -6.25 14.74 9.80
N SER A 9 -6.59 14.37 11.02
CA SER A 9 -5.74 14.67 12.17
C SER A 9 -4.40 13.95 12.11
N ALA A 10 -4.37 12.69 11.70
CA ALA A 10 -3.14 11.94 11.47
C ALA A 10 -2.29 12.57 10.36
N PHE A 11 -2.92 12.98 9.24
CA PHE A 11 -2.26 13.67 8.14
C PHE A 11 -1.62 14.99 8.58
N LEU A 12 -2.23 15.71 9.52
CA LEU A 12 -1.69 16.94 10.10
C LEU A 12 -0.68 16.66 11.24
N LEU A 13 -0.23 15.42 11.41
CA LEU A 13 0.72 14.98 12.44
C LEU A 13 0.27 15.30 13.88
N ARG A 14 -1.05 15.39 14.09
CA ARG A 14 -1.58 15.62 15.44
C ARG A 14 -1.58 14.29 16.20
N GLU A 15 -0.91 14.29 17.35
CA GLU A 15 -0.93 13.15 18.26
C GLU A 15 -2.35 12.85 18.68
N GLN A 16 -2.74 11.58 18.60
CA GLN A 16 -4.05 11.12 18.99
C GLN A 16 -3.94 9.85 19.84
N PRO A 17 -4.68 9.79 20.95
CA PRO A 17 -4.73 8.59 21.74
C PRO A 17 -5.44 7.46 20.97
N PHE A 18 -5.14 6.22 21.32
CA PHE A 18 -5.63 5.03 20.61
C PHE A 18 -7.17 4.94 20.56
N GLU A 19 -7.85 5.51 21.57
CA GLU A 19 -9.33 5.55 21.66
C GLU A 19 -9.98 6.25 20.45
N ARG A 20 -9.27 7.20 19.83
CA ARG A 20 -9.76 7.88 18.61
C ARG A 20 -9.85 6.96 17.41
N PHE A 21 -9.17 5.83 17.41
CA PHE A 21 -9.16 4.83 16.34
C PHE A 21 -10.15 3.68 16.60
N ARG A 22 -10.95 3.75 17.67
CA ARG A 22 -12.01 2.79 18.01
C ARG A 22 -13.30 3.09 17.24
N PHE A 23 -13.26 2.98 15.93
CA PHE A 23 -14.46 3.04 15.09
C PHE A 23 -14.72 1.68 14.42
N SER A 24 -15.89 1.52 13.80
CA SER A 24 -16.27 0.25 13.18
C SER A 24 -15.32 -0.15 12.03
N ARG A 25 -14.86 -1.39 12.03
CA ARG A 25 -13.91 -1.92 11.04
C ARG A 25 -14.37 -1.79 9.59
N TRP A 26 -15.68 -1.76 9.34
CA TRP A 26 -16.17 -1.57 7.98
C TRP A 26 -15.69 -0.24 7.36
N GLN A 27 -15.50 0.81 8.18
CA GLN A 27 -14.96 2.09 7.70
C GLN A 27 -13.52 1.92 7.21
N SER A 28 -12.71 1.14 7.91
CA SER A 28 -11.34 0.83 7.48
C SER A 28 -11.32 -0.04 6.21
N TYR A 29 -12.18 -1.05 6.12
CA TYR A 29 -12.33 -1.85 4.91
C TYR A 29 -12.73 -1.01 3.72
N PHE A 30 -13.68 -0.09 3.92
CA PHE A 30 -14.10 0.86 2.89
C PHE A 30 -12.93 1.75 2.43
N VAL A 31 -12.16 2.31 3.38
CA VAL A 31 -10.99 3.15 3.07
C VAL A 31 -9.96 2.39 2.24
N ILE A 32 -9.57 1.19 2.65
CA ILE A 32 -8.55 0.40 1.94
C ILE A 32 -9.04 0.04 0.53
N THR A 33 -10.32 -0.34 0.41
CA THR A 33 -10.93 -0.65 -0.89
C THR A 33 -10.98 0.59 -1.77
N LEU A 34 -11.39 1.75 -1.22
CA LEU A 34 -11.41 3.02 -1.94
C LEU A 34 -10.02 3.41 -2.45
N LEU A 35 -9.00 3.27 -1.62
CA LEU A 35 -7.61 3.53 -2.04
C LEU A 35 -7.18 2.60 -3.17
N GLY A 36 -7.57 1.33 -3.13
CA GLY A 36 -7.31 0.38 -4.21
C GLY A 36 -8.02 0.74 -5.52
N VAL A 37 -9.26 1.21 -5.44
CA VAL A 37 -9.99 1.74 -6.60
C VAL A 37 -9.28 2.97 -7.18
N LEU A 38 -8.89 3.92 -6.32
CA LEU A 38 -8.14 5.11 -6.74
C LEU A 38 -6.81 4.74 -7.40
N GLN A 39 -6.09 3.76 -6.87
CA GLN A 39 -4.85 3.26 -7.45
C GLN A 39 -5.07 2.69 -8.86
N GLY A 40 -6.07 1.84 -9.04
CA GLY A 40 -6.40 1.26 -10.33
C GLY A 40 -6.85 2.31 -11.35
N LEU A 41 -7.67 3.29 -10.93
CA LEU A 41 -8.06 4.43 -11.75
C LEU A 41 -6.85 5.29 -12.14
N ALA A 42 -5.96 5.56 -11.21
CA ALA A 42 -4.75 6.33 -11.45
C ALA A 42 -3.85 5.66 -12.51
N TRP A 43 -3.66 4.36 -12.44
CA TRP A 43 -2.93 3.60 -13.47
C TRP A 43 -3.63 3.59 -14.82
N TYR A 44 -4.96 3.57 -14.81
CA TYR A 44 -5.75 3.66 -16.04
C TYR A 44 -5.56 5.03 -16.70
N MET A 45 -5.75 6.12 -15.97
CA MET A 45 -5.65 7.49 -16.47
C MET A 45 -4.23 7.82 -16.92
N HIS A 46 -3.21 7.49 -16.12
CA HIS A 46 -1.81 7.73 -16.48
C HIS A 46 -1.38 6.99 -17.76
N GLY A 47 -1.82 5.76 -17.94
CA GLY A 47 -1.52 4.98 -19.14
C GLY A 47 -2.25 5.48 -20.40
N HIS A 48 -3.40 6.15 -20.27
CA HIS A 48 -4.19 6.68 -21.39
C HIS A 48 -3.80 8.11 -21.80
N ALA A 49 -3.26 8.90 -20.86
CA ALA A 49 -2.69 10.20 -21.18
C ALA A 49 -1.52 10.10 -22.19
N LEU A 50 -0.89 8.93 -22.27
CA LEU A 50 0.24 8.66 -23.17
C LEU A 50 -0.17 8.01 -24.52
N LYS A 51 -1.39 7.50 -24.66
CA LYS A 51 -1.88 6.84 -25.90
C LYS A 51 -3.38 7.12 -26.05
N ALA A 52 -3.76 7.88 -27.05
CA ALA A 52 -5.14 8.16 -27.44
C ALA A 52 -5.81 6.90 -28.05
N SER A 53 -5.88 5.79 -27.33
CA SER A 53 -6.55 4.57 -27.75
C SER A 53 -7.82 4.34 -26.91
N HIS A 54 -8.89 3.95 -27.61
CA HIS A 54 -10.24 3.81 -27.11
C HIS A 54 -10.36 3.21 -25.70
N LEU A 55 -11.12 3.89 -24.85
CA LEU A 55 -11.52 3.51 -23.49
C LEU A 55 -12.26 2.15 -23.50
N ALA A 56 -11.53 1.06 -23.41
CA ALA A 56 -12.13 -0.26 -23.29
C ALA A 56 -12.51 -0.50 -21.81
N LEU A 57 -13.81 -0.49 -21.51
CA LEU A 57 -14.37 -0.74 -20.19
C LEU A 57 -13.80 -2.00 -19.49
N PRO A 58 -13.59 -3.14 -20.19
CA PRO A 58 -12.98 -4.32 -19.59
C PRO A 58 -11.58 -4.06 -19.04
N PHE A 59 -10.76 -3.24 -19.72
CA PHE A 59 -9.41 -2.92 -19.29
C PHE A 59 -9.39 -2.03 -18.03
N LEU A 60 -10.35 -1.10 -17.92
CA LEU A 60 -10.54 -0.31 -16.70
C LEU A 60 -10.87 -1.22 -15.50
N LEU A 61 -11.83 -2.13 -15.67
CA LEU A 61 -12.23 -3.05 -14.60
C LEU A 61 -11.07 -3.91 -14.12
N VAL A 62 -10.27 -4.46 -15.04
CA VAL A 62 -9.07 -5.23 -14.69
C VAL A 62 -8.07 -4.39 -13.88
N LYS A 63 -7.81 -3.14 -14.29
CA LYS A 63 -6.92 -2.24 -13.57
C LYS A 63 -7.44 -1.92 -12.16
N VAL A 64 -8.73 -1.65 -12.02
CA VAL A 64 -9.37 -1.37 -10.72
C VAL A 64 -9.31 -2.59 -9.82
N LEU A 65 -9.70 -3.77 -10.30
CA LEU A 65 -9.62 -5.01 -9.52
C LEU A 65 -8.18 -5.31 -9.07
N PHE A 66 -7.21 -5.15 -9.97
CA PHE A 66 -5.81 -5.35 -9.64
C PHE A 66 -5.32 -4.32 -8.61
N GLY A 67 -5.72 -3.05 -8.74
CA GLY A 67 -5.43 -2.00 -7.74
C GLY A 67 -5.97 -2.34 -6.36
N VAL A 68 -7.23 -2.82 -6.28
CA VAL A 68 -7.85 -3.25 -5.03
C VAL A 68 -7.07 -4.42 -4.42
N LEU A 69 -6.79 -5.47 -5.20
CA LEU A 69 -6.06 -6.65 -4.72
C LEU A 69 -4.66 -6.27 -4.21
N LEU A 70 -3.94 -5.44 -4.96
CA LEU A 70 -2.59 -5.03 -4.57
C LEU A 70 -2.58 -4.15 -3.33
N THR A 71 -3.52 -3.19 -3.21
CA THR A 71 -3.65 -2.35 -2.02
C THR A 71 -3.96 -3.20 -0.78
N TRP A 72 -4.88 -4.16 -0.89
CA TRP A 72 -5.21 -5.06 0.21
C TRP A 72 -4.03 -5.95 0.59
N ALA A 73 -3.30 -6.49 -0.39
CA ALA A 73 -2.10 -7.28 -0.15
C ALA A 73 -1.02 -6.46 0.56
N ALA A 74 -0.69 -5.28 0.03
CA ALA A 74 0.31 -4.39 0.61
C ALA A 74 -0.07 -3.96 2.04
N PHE A 75 -1.31 -3.52 2.25
CA PHE A 75 -1.81 -3.15 3.56
C PHE A 75 -1.72 -4.31 4.55
N SER A 76 -2.16 -5.51 4.14
CA SER A 76 -2.15 -6.70 5.01
C SER A 76 -0.73 -7.11 5.40
N ILE A 77 0.23 -7.03 4.47
CA ILE A 77 1.63 -7.35 4.74
C ILE A 77 2.22 -6.34 5.73
N ILE A 78 2.06 -5.04 5.47
CA ILE A 78 2.60 -3.98 6.34
C ILE A 78 1.94 -4.04 7.73
N HIS A 79 0.62 -4.21 7.80
CA HIS A 79 -0.10 -4.34 9.06
C HIS A 79 0.41 -5.53 9.89
N ARG A 80 0.57 -6.71 9.27
CA ARG A 80 1.10 -7.90 9.95
C ARG A 80 2.55 -7.70 10.40
N ALA A 81 3.38 -7.08 9.56
CA ALA A 81 4.76 -6.77 9.89
C ALA A 81 4.86 -5.79 11.06
N CYS A 82 4.09 -4.70 11.05
CA CYS A 82 4.03 -3.73 12.15
C CYS A 82 3.50 -4.37 13.43
N ARG A 83 2.43 -5.17 13.34
CA ARG A 83 1.89 -5.90 14.48
C ARG A 83 2.94 -6.82 15.10
N TRP A 84 3.60 -7.65 14.29
CA TRP A 84 4.65 -8.55 14.75
C TRP A 84 5.82 -7.78 15.39
N TRP A 85 6.24 -6.67 14.76
CA TRP A 85 7.31 -5.81 15.24
C TRP A 85 7.01 -5.21 16.61
N LEU A 86 5.81 -4.64 16.78
CA LEU A 86 5.36 -4.05 18.04
C LEU A 86 5.24 -5.08 19.18
N MET A 87 4.69 -6.26 18.88
CA MET A 87 4.54 -7.35 19.84
C MET A 87 5.89 -7.93 20.25
N ARG A 88 6.80 -8.16 19.29
CA ARG A 88 8.13 -8.69 19.58
C ARG A 88 8.96 -7.75 20.46
N GLY A 89 8.78 -6.45 20.29
CA GLY A 89 9.47 -5.45 21.11
C GLY A 89 8.79 -5.14 22.45
N GLU A 90 7.74 -5.89 22.83
CA GLU A 90 6.94 -5.68 24.06
C GLU A 90 6.40 -4.24 24.19
N ARG A 91 6.21 -3.58 23.04
CA ARG A 91 5.78 -2.18 22.97
C ARG A 91 4.27 -2.05 22.97
N TRP A 92 3.55 -3.12 22.65
CA TRP A 92 2.10 -3.14 22.50
C TRP A 92 1.53 -4.44 23.05
N ASP A 93 0.41 -4.33 23.79
CA ASP A 93 -0.27 -5.47 24.43
C ASP A 93 -1.28 -6.19 23.51
N GLY A 94 -1.47 -5.68 22.28
CA GLY A 94 -2.37 -6.27 21.28
C GLY A 94 -3.85 -5.99 21.48
N LYS A 95 -4.26 -5.17 22.47
CA LYS A 95 -5.67 -4.96 22.81
C LYS A 95 -6.41 -3.96 21.94
N ASP A 96 -5.70 -2.99 21.37
CA ASP A 96 -6.30 -1.93 20.57
C ASP A 96 -6.26 -2.21 19.07
N ASP A 97 -7.04 -1.48 18.27
CA ASP A 97 -7.23 -1.75 16.85
C ASP A 97 -6.18 -1.05 15.97
N LEU A 98 -4.98 -1.65 15.88
CA LEU A 98 -3.91 -1.20 14.99
C LEU A 98 -4.35 -1.14 13.51
N PHE A 99 -5.31 -1.98 13.11
CA PHE A 99 -5.85 -2.01 11.76
C PHE A 99 -6.55 -0.69 11.40
N ASN A 100 -7.41 -0.21 12.31
CA ASN A 100 -8.11 1.06 12.13
C ASN A 100 -7.14 2.25 12.12
N LEU A 101 -6.15 2.24 13.00
CA LEU A 101 -5.11 3.27 13.05
C LEU A 101 -4.37 3.38 11.72
N MET A 102 -3.90 2.25 11.21
CA MET A 102 -3.17 2.22 9.94
C MET A 102 -4.06 2.62 8.76
N ALA A 103 -5.31 2.15 8.71
CA ALA A 103 -6.24 2.53 7.64
C ALA A 103 -6.51 4.04 7.62
N ALA A 104 -6.72 4.65 8.80
CA ALA A 104 -6.93 6.09 8.91
C ALA A 104 -5.69 6.90 8.49
N SER A 105 -4.49 6.47 8.90
CA SER A 105 -3.24 7.15 8.54
C SER A 105 -2.88 7.02 7.05
N TRP A 106 -3.37 5.98 6.36
CA TRP A 106 -3.16 5.77 4.92
C TRP A 106 -4.07 6.64 4.06
N LEU A 107 -5.26 6.99 4.55
CA LEU A 107 -6.33 7.59 3.76
C LEU A 107 -5.86 8.81 2.94
N LEU A 108 -5.39 9.85 3.59
CA LEU A 108 -5.07 11.10 2.90
C LEU A 108 -3.74 11.07 2.13
N PRO A 109 -2.63 10.55 2.69
CA PRO A 109 -1.38 10.51 1.96
C PRO A 109 -1.49 9.69 0.65
N PHE A 110 -2.15 8.53 0.69
CA PHE A 110 -2.29 7.70 -0.50
C PHE A 110 -3.37 8.22 -1.47
N ALA A 111 -4.46 8.84 -0.97
CA ALA A 111 -5.43 9.51 -1.83
C ALA A 111 -4.76 10.66 -2.61
N LEU A 112 -3.92 11.46 -1.94
CA LEU A 112 -3.14 12.52 -2.57
C LEU A 112 -2.15 11.95 -3.60
N LEU A 113 -1.40 10.91 -3.24
CA LEU A 113 -0.43 10.25 -4.10
C LEU A 113 -1.08 9.72 -5.38
N TYR A 114 -2.17 8.96 -5.25
CA TYR A 114 -2.88 8.40 -6.41
C TYR A 114 -3.58 9.49 -7.23
N GLY A 115 -4.14 10.53 -6.59
CA GLY A 115 -4.74 11.65 -7.27
C GLY A 115 -3.74 12.41 -8.15
N LEU A 116 -2.57 12.75 -7.62
CA LEU A 116 -1.52 13.42 -8.38
C LEU A 116 -0.95 12.53 -9.50
N TYR A 117 -0.79 11.23 -9.24
CA TYR A 117 -0.37 10.28 -10.27
C TYR A 117 -1.39 10.19 -11.42
N ALA A 118 -2.69 10.19 -11.11
CA ALA A 118 -3.76 10.22 -12.10
C ALA A 118 -3.73 11.50 -12.97
N LEU A 119 -3.32 12.64 -12.38
CA LEU A 119 -3.15 13.92 -13.08
C LEU A 119 -1.86 13.99 -13.93
N GLY A 120 -1.10 12.89 -13.99
CA GLY A 120 0.11 12.81 -14.82
C GLY A 120 1.38 13.34 -14.15
N VAL A 121 1.36 13.59 -12.83
CA VAL A 121 2.57 13.98 -12.09
C VAL A 121 3.59 12.83 -12.17
N ALA A 122 4.82 13.17 -12.55
CA ALA A 122 5.91 12.19 -12.69
C ALA A 122 6.19 11.46 -11.37
N GLY A 123 6.41 10.15 -11.44
CA GLY A 123 6.62 9.30 -10.26
C GLY A 123 7.75 9.77 -9.34
N THR A 124 8.81 10.38 -9.89
CA THR A 124 9.91 10.97 -9.11
C THR A 124 9.47 12.12 -8.22
N LEU A 125 8.48 12.93 -8.65
CA LEU A 125 7.92 14.04 -7.87
C LEU A 125 6.97 13.54 -6.78
N LEU A 126 6.52 12.29 -6.84
CA LEU A 126 5.67 11.66 -5.83
C LEU A 126 6.46 11.04 -4.67
N VAL A 127 7.78 10.88 -4.82
CA VAL A 127 8.64 10.29 -3.77
C VAL A 127 8.54 11.04 -2.44
N PRO A 128 8.56 12.40 -2.37
CA PRO A 128 8.38 13.11 -1.11
C PRO A 128 7.05 12.82 -0.43
N ILE A 129 5.97 12.63 -1.20
CA ILE A 129 4.64 12.27 -0.66
C ILE A 129 4.66 10.85 -0.08
N GLY A 130 5.36 9.93 -0.74
CA GLY A 130 5.56 8.56 -0.23
C GLY A 130 6.34 8.55 1.10
N ILE A 131 7.40 9.35 1.19
CA ILE A 131 8.15 9.53 2.45
C ILE A 131 7.26 10.15 3.53
N TYR A 132 6.47 11.17 3.18
CA TYR A 132 5.51 11.77 4.10
C TYR A 132 4.44 10.77 4.56
N ALA A 133 3.97 9.88 3.69
CA ALA A 133 3.04 8.82 4.06
C ALA A 133 3.62 7.88 5.13
N ILE A 134 4.90 7.51 5.02
CA ILE A 134 5.61 6.73 6.04
C ILE A 134 5.67 7.51 7.36
N TRP A 135 5.99 8.81 7.29
CA TRP A 135 6.08 9.67 8.46
C TRP A 135 4.74 9.82 9.18
N VAL A 136 3.65 10.07 8.43
CA VAL A 136 2.28 10.15 8.97
C VAL A 136 1.89 8.86 9.70
N ASN A 137 2.16 7.71 9.08
CA ASN A 137 1.83 6.41 9.67
C ASN A 137 2.68 6.15 10.94
N ALA A 138 3.98 6.44 10.90
CA ALA A 138 4.87 6.27 12.04
C ALA A 138 4.49 7.21 13.21
N ASN A 139 4.13 8.47 12.90
CA ASN A 139 3.69 9.43 13.91
C ASN A 139 2.36 8.99 14.55
N ALA A 140 1.39 8.51 13.75
CA ALA A 140 0.14 7.98 14.28
C ALA A 140 0.38 6.77 15.20
N MET A 141 1.31 5.86 14.81
CA MET A 141 1.67 4.71 15.67
C MET A 141 2.37 5.14 16.95
N SER A 142 3.33 6.06 16.89
CA SER A 142 4.07 6.52 18.08
C SER A 142 3.21 7.32 19.04
N GLY A 143 2.24 8.08 18.53
CA GLY A 143 1.29 8.83 19.36
C GLY A 143 0.24 7.93 20.03
N ALA A 144 -0.18 6.85 19.36
CA ALA A 144 -1.20 5.94 19.87
C ALA A 144 -0.63 4.84 20.77
N VAL A 145 0.58 4.34 20.49
CA VAL A 145 1.22 3.25 21.23
C VAL A 145 2.25 3.82 22.23
N PRO A 146 1.95 3.89 23.55
CA PRO A 146 2.75 4.66 24.52
C PRO A 146 4.22 4.28 24.61
N LYS A 147 4.57 3.02 24.28
CA LYS A 147 5.95 2.52 24.32
C LYS A 147 6.66 2.52 22.96
N ALA A 148 5.96 2.89 21.87
CA ALA A 148 6.54 2.91 20.54
C ALA A 148 7.08 4.31 20.24
N THR A 149 8.41 4.44 20.19
CA THR A 149 9.03 5.69 19.73
C THR A 149 8.83 5.84 18.21
N LEU A 150 8.92 7.08 17.71
CA LEU A 150 8.81 7.38 16.28
C LEU A 150 9.79 6.54 15.44
N GLY A 151 11.06 6.47 15.83
CA GLY A 151 12.07 5.66 15.13
C GLY A 151 11.75 4.18 15.12
N TYR A 152 11.18 3.64 16.21
CA TYR A 152 10.76 2.25 16.28
C TYR A 152 9.56 1.97 15.34
N SER A 153 8.62 2.91 15.26
CA SER A 153 7.47 2.83 14.36
C SER A 153 7.90 2.90 12.88
N ILE A 154 8.84 3.80 12.54
CA ILE A 154 9.45 3.87 11.20
C ILE A 154 10.10 2.54 10.84
N ALA A 155 10.90 1.95 11.74
CA ALA A 155 11.55 0.67 11.50
C ALA A 155 10.55 -0.46 11.21
N GLY A 156 9.41 -0.51 11.92
CA GLY A 156 8.34 -1.46 11.68
C GLY A 156 7.73 -1.33 10.29
N ILE A 157 7.45 -0.09 9.84
CA ILE A 157 6.90 0.19 8.51
C ILE A 157 7.92 -0.15 7.42
N VAL A 158 9.18 0.26 7.59
CA VAL A 158 10.26 -0.03 6.63
C VAL A 158 10.48 -1.54 6.49
N ASN A 159 10.43 -2.31 7.59
CA ASN A 159 10.47 -3.76 7.52
C ASN A 159 9.29 -4.34 6.73
N GLY A 160 8.08 -3.80 6.90
CA GLY A 160 6.92 -4.19 6.10
C GLY A 160 7.09 -3.89 4.61
N LEU A 161 7.62 -2.72 4.27
CA LEU A 161 7.95 -2.35 2.89
C LEU A 161 9.04 -3.24 2.31
N ALA A 162 10.12 -3.50 3.05
CA ALA A 162 11.19 -4.39 2.63
C ALA A 162 10.67 -5.81 2.31
N LEU A 163 9.72 -6.32 3.11
CA LEU A 163 9.07 -7.59 2.87
C LEU A 163 8.27 -7.58 1.56
N ILE A 164 7.53 -6.50 1.27
CA ILE A 164 6.80 -6.36 0.00
C ILE A 164 7.78 -6.40 -1.18
N TYR A 165 8.86 -5.62 -1.13
CA TYR A 165 9.85 -5.61 -2.20
C TYR A 165 10.54 -6.97 -2.37
N ALA A 166 10.86 -7.67 -1.27
CA ALA A 166 11.44 -9.01 -1.32
C ALA A 166 10.48 -10.02 -1.99
N LEU A 167 9.17 -9.95 -1.68
CA LEU A 167 8.17 -10.80 -2.31
C LEU A 167 7.99 -10.50 -3.80
N LEU A 168 7.96 -9.21 -4.19
CA LEU A 168 7.86 -8.80 -5.60
C LEU A 168 9.09 -9.22 -6.40
N PHE A 169 10.28 -9.08 -5.82
CA PHE A 169 11.53 -9.50 -6.44
C PHE A 169 11.58 -11.02 -6.59
N GLY A 170 11.20 -11.78 -5.56
CA GLY A 170 11.10 -13.24 -5.63
C GLY A 170 10.14 -13.69 -6.71
N LEU A 171 8.94 -13.07 -6.80
CA LEU A 171 7.98 -13.35 -7.86
C LEU A 171 8.55 -13.05 -9.26
N ALA A 172 9.25 -11.93 -9.42
CA ALA A 172 9.88 -11.58 -10.70
C ALA A 172 10.93 -12.62 -11.14
N ILE A 173 11.75 -13.14 -10.21
CA ILE A 173 12.71 -14.21 -10.48
C ILE A 173 11.99 -15.49 -10.92
N VAL A 174 10.93 -15.89 -10.22
CA VAL A 174 10.16 -17.11 -10.58
C VAL A 174 9.56 -16.96 -11.98
N LEU A 175 8.94 -15.82 -12.29
CA LEU A 175 8.37 -15.57 -13.61
C LEU A 175 9.43 -15.55 -14.72
N ALA A 176 10.60 -14.96 -14.45
CA ALA A 176 11.73 -14.98 -15.39
C ALA A 176 12.22 -16.40 -15.65
N PHE A 177 12.33 -17.22 -14.60
CA PHE A 177 12.72 -18.63 -14.72
C PHE A 177 11.71 -19.45 -15.52
N ILE A 178 10.41 -19.30 -15.24
CA ILE A 178 9.33 -19.95 -16.01
C ILE A 178 9.43 -19.59 -17.49
N LYS A 179 9.60 -18.29 -17.79
CA LYS A 179 9.77 -17.81 -19.17
C LYS A 179 10.97 -18.44 -19.85
N LEU A 180 12.10 -18.58 -19.16
CA LEU A 180 13.32 -19.20 -19.67
C LEU A 180 13.09 -20.68 -20.01
N VAL A 181 12.45 -21.43 -19.11
CA VAL A 181 12.15 -22.85 -19.29
C VAL A 181 11.21 -23.08 -20.48
N LEU A 182 10.17 -22.25 -20.62
CA LEU A 182 9.24 -22.34 -21.75
C LEU A 182 9.89 -22.00 -23.09
N HIS A 183 10.86 -21.09 -23.11
CA HIS A 183 11.60 -20.77 -24.35
C HIS A 183 12.63 -21.85 -24.73
N SER A 184 13.29 -22.45 -23.76
CA SER A 184 14.30 -23.49 -24.02
C SER A 184 13.67 -24.82 -24.46
N GLY A 185 12.42 -25.10 -24.08
CA GLY A 185 11.68 -26.31 -24.50
C GLY A 185 11.16 -26.27 -25.93
N GLY A 186 11.16 -25.08 -26.60
CA GLY A 186 10.65 -24.91 -27.97
C GLY A 186 11.67 -25.04 -29.10
N THR A 187 12.96 -25.13 -28.82
CA THR A 187 14.01 -25.27 -29.82
C THR A 187 14.47 -26.73 -29.97
N MET A 188 13.58 -27.61 -30.44
CA MET A 188 14.04 -28.85 -31.08
C MET A 188 14.57 -28.46 -32.47
N PRO A 189 15.86 -28.71 -32.79
CA PRO A 189 16.36 -28.49 -34.13
C PRO A 189 15.65 -29.49 -35.07
N SER A 190 14.89 -28.95 -36.02
CA SER A 190 14.37 -29.67 -37.19
C SER A 190 15.53 -30.02 -38.13
N SER A 191 16.45 -30.86 -37.71
CA SER A 191 17.53 -31.36 -38.54
C SER A 191 17.47 -32.88 -38.61
N ALA A 192 16.53 -33.40 -39.41
CA ALA A 192 16.62 -34.72 -40.01
C ALA A 192 15.52 -34.89 -41.06
N ARG A 193 15.72 -34.36 -42.28
CA ARG A 193 15.22 -34.96 -43.54
C ARG A 193 16.14 -34.59 -44.69
#